data_90a31fd41c4eaba6cead157ff8030a80
#
_entry.id   90a31fd41c4eaba6cead157ff8030a80
#
_cell.length_a   1.000
_cell.length_b   1.000
_cell.length_c   1.000
_cell.angle_alpha   90.00
_cell.angle_beta   90.00
_cell.angle_gamma   90.00
#
_symmetry.space_group_name_H-M   'P 1'
#
loop_
_entity.id
_entity.type
_entity.pdbx_description
1 polymer ?
#
loop_
_entity_poly.entity_id
_entity_poly.type
_entity_poly.pdbx_seq_one_letter_code
_entity_poly.pdbx_strand_id
1 'polypeptide(L)'
;MPEFRRILLDGYPCEVRREGDTLVAGDGREVGVDEAIHLPPTEPTKIIAVHLNYASRTEEFMTRLPAAPTYFHKPITALNSHKAGVVRPAGCRWLNYEGEIVIVIGRTCRNVSPAQAGDYIAGYSIGNDYGLHDFRDTDAGSMLRVKGSDTLAPVGPGVVTDWDFRNKGIRTLVNGVAKQDSTTAEMEWDMHYLVADIARTITLVPGDLLFSGTPAFSRPVQPGDIVEVEVEGLGTLTNHIVEGPTPIRTDVGAQPTESEEVVSTALGGDWEYRGIRTPSKDLYPSTVEEK
;
A
#
# COMPACT_ATOMS: atom_id res chain seq x y z
N MET A 1 9.11 -15.44 14.84
CA MET A 1 9.01 -13.97 14.96
C MET A 1 7.68 -13.67 15.64
N PRO A 2 7.64 -12.84 16.70
CA PRO A 2 6.38 -12.43 17.32
C PRO A 2 5.51 -11.65 16.35
N GLU A 3 4.20 -11.95 16.35
CA GLU A 3 3.20 -11.23 15.56
C GLU A 3 2.11 -10.70 16.49
N PHE A 4 1.84 -9.41 16.40
CA PHE A 4 0.80 -8.72 17.16
C PHE A 4 -0.30 -8.22 16.22
N ARG A 5 -1.55 -8.43 16.60
CA ARG A 5 -2.72 -7.98 15.85
C ARG A 5 -3.62 -7.10 16.71
N ARG A 6 -4.48 -6.34 16.05
CA ARG A 6 -5.63 -5.68 16.68
C ARG A 6 -6.91 -6.30 16.14
N ILE A 7 -7.80 -6.64 17.04
CA ILE A 7 -9.08 -7.29 16.69
C ILE A 7 -10.21 -6.68 17.52
N LEU A 8 -11.45 -6.92 17.11
CA LEU A 8 -12.59 -6.75 18.00
C LEU A 8 -12.78 -8.03 18.81
N LEU A 9 -12.62 -7.92 20.13
CA LEU A 9 -12.90 -9.00 21.07
C LEU A 9 -14.03 -8.55 22.00
N ASP A 10 -15.16 -9.27 21.99
CA ASP A 10 -16.40 -8.89 22.71
C ASP A 10 -16.89 -7.45 22.35
N GLY A 11 -16.66 -7.03 21.11
CA GLY A 11 -17.07 -5.71 20.59
C GLY A 11 -16.12 -4.56 20.91
N TYR A 12 -14.98 -4.81 21.55
CA TYR A 12 -13.98 -3.80 21.89
C TYR A 12 -12.65 -4.05 21.17
N PRO A 13 -11.93 -2.98 20.76
CA PRO A 13 -10.56 -3.11 20.24
C PRO A 13 -9.64 -3.75 21.27
N CYS A 14 -8.92 -4.79 20.86
CA CYS A 14 -8.02 -5.53 21.72
C CYS A 14 -6.72 -5.82 20.96
N GLU A 15 -5.59 -5.63 21.63
CA GLU A 15 -4.29 -6.10 21.13
C GLU A 15 -4.11 -7.58 21.54
N VAL A 16 -3.70 -8.38 20.58
CA VAL A 16 -3.52 -9.82 20.73
C VAL A 16 -2.19 -10.27 20.13
N ARG A 17 -1.61 -11.33 20.70
CA ARG A 17 -0.44 -11.99 20.13
C ARG A 17 -0.90 -13.25 19.39
N ARG A 18 -0.32 -13.48 18.22
CA ARG A 18 -0.58 -14.74 17.49
C ARG A 18 0.25 -15.89 18.08
N GLU A 19 -0.42 -16.99 18.33
CA GLU A 19 0.16 -18.28 18.77
C GLU A 19 -0.41 -19.41 17.89
N GLY A 20 0.31 -19.72 16.80
CA GLY A 20 -0.20 -20.67 15.81
C GLY A 20 -1.44 -20.16 15.10
N ASP A 21 -2.55 -20.88 15.24
CA ASP A 21 -3.86 -20.52 14.67
C ASP A 21 -4.78 -19.79 15.66
N THR A 22 -4.22 -19.38 16.81
CA THR A 22 -4.97 -18.68 17.87
C THR A 22 -4.38 -17.29 18.09
N LEU A 23 -5.26 -16.35 18.44
CA LEU A 23 -4.93 -14.99 18.87
C LEU A 23 -5.22 -14.88 20.37
N VAL A 24 -4.22 -14.52 21.16
CA VAL A 24 -4.26 -14.50 22.62
C VAL A 24 -4.16 -13.08 23.14
N ALA A 25 -5.16 -12.62 23.88
CA ALA A 25 -5.20 -11.33 24.56
C ALA A 25 -4.34 -11.34 25.84
N GLY A 26 -3.95 -10.15 26.32
CA GLY A 26 -3.15 -10.04 27.55
C GLY A 26 -3.83 -10.54 28.82
N ASP A 27 -5.14 -10.66 28.83
CA ASP A 27 -5.96 -11.23 29.93
C ASP A 27 -6.22 -12.73 29.78
N GLY A 28 -5.67 -13.37 28.75
CA GLY A 28 -5.76 -14.80 28.48
C GLY A 28 -6.99 -15.21 27.68
N ARG A 29 -7.85 -14.30 27.21
CA ARG A 29 -8.91 -14.63 26.24
C ARG A 29 -8.30 -15.00 24.89
N GLU A 30 -8.95 -15.93 24.21
CA GLU A 30 -8.47 -16.48 22.94
C GLU A 30 -9.57 -16.44 21.88
N VAL A 31 -9.14 -16.29 20.61
CA VAL A 31 -10.03 -16.43 19.44
C VAL A 31 -9.22 -17.02 18.27
N GLY A 32 -9.88 -17.83 17.44
CA GLY A 32 -9.26 -18.37 16.22
C GLY A 32 -8.89 -17.26 15.23
N VAL A 33 -7.75 -17.42 14.57
CA VAL A 33 -7.28 -16.44 13.54
C VAL A 33 -8.35 -16.21 12.46
N ASP A 34 -9.06 -17.28 12.06
CA ASP A 34 -10.07 -17.19 11.01
C ASP A 34 -11.40 -16.60 11.48
N GLU A 35 -11.69 -16.69 12.77
CA GLU A 35 -12.92 -16.19 13.39
C GLU A 35 -12.82 -14.72 13.81
N ALA A 36 -11.59 -14.20 13.93
CA ALA A 36 -11.33 -12.86 14.42
C ALA A 36 -11.81 -11.76 13.45
N ILE A 37 -12.43 -10.72 14.01
CA ILE A 37 -12.71 -9.48 13.29
C ILE A 37 -11.47 -8.58 13.41
N HIS A 38 -10.71 -8.49 12.34
CA HIS A 38 -9.48 -7.74 12.31
C HIS A 38 -9.70 -6.22 12.24
N LEU A 39 -8.88 -5.49 12.95
CA LEU A 39 -8.72 -4.05 12.85
C LEU A 39 -7.37 -3.72 12.18
N PRO A 40 -7.18 -2.50 11.68
CA PRO A 40 -5.85 -2.06 11.29
C PRO A 40 -4.87 -2.26 12.46
N PRO A 41 -3.63 -2.70 12.20
CA PRO A 41 -2.71 -3.11 13.26
C PRO A 41 -2.26 -1.95 14.16
N THR A 42 -2.42 -0.70 13.69
CA THR A 42 -2.10 0.52 14.46
C THR A 42 -3.18 1.59 14.24
N GLU A 43 -3.08 2.69 14.98
CA GLU A 43 -3.83 3.93 14.80
C GLU A 43 -2.84 5.05 14.43
N PRO A 44 -2.47 5.18 13.15
CA PRO A 44 -1.46 6.11 12.71
C PRO A 44 -1.93 7.56 12.79
N THR A 45 -1.01 8.49 12.98
CA THR A 45 -1.29 9.92 12.79
C THR A 45 -1.12 10.32 11.32
N LYS A 46 -0.35 9.56 10.56
CA LYS A 46 -0.14 9.72 9.12
C LYS A 46 0.20 8.41 8.43
N ILE A 47 -0.18 8.35 7.16
CA ILE A 47 0.17 7.26 6.25
C ILE A 47 0.93 7.89 5.08
N ILE A 48 2.19 7.51 4.89
CA ILE A 48 3.04 8.01 3.82
C ILE A 48 3.39 6.84 2.90
N ALA A 49 3.36 7.06 1.59
CA ALA A 49 3.73 6.05 0.61
C ALA A 49 4.77 6.60 -0.37
N VAL A 50 5.71 5.76 -0.80
CA VAL A 50 6.68 6.10 -1.84
C VAL A 50 6.07 5.85 -3.23
N HIS A 51 6.33 6.75 -4.19
CA HIS A 51 5.77 6.61 -5.54
C HIS A 51 6.34 5.42 -6.30
N LEU A 52 7.66 5.43 -6.51
CA LEU A 52 8.37 4.41 -7.27
C LEU A 52 9.55 3.93 -6.45
N ASN A 53 9.66 2.62 -6.26
CA ASN A 53 10.76 2.03 -5.50
C ASN A 53 11.21 0.66 -6.01
N TYR A 54 10.61 0.16 -7.09
CA TYR A 54 11.00 -1.11 -7.70
C TYR A 54 11.47 -0.89 -9.14
N ALA A 55 12.61 -1.47 -9.50
CA ALA A 55 13.16 -1.39 -10.85
C ALA A 55 12.17 -1.90 -11.90
N SER A 56 11.51 -3.03 -11.63
CA SER A 56 10.48 -3.61 -12.51
C SER A 56 9.34 -2.64 -12.83
N ARG A 57 8.95 -1.81 -11.86
CA ARG A 57 7.88 -0.81 -12.05
C ARG A 57 8.33 0.33 -12.98
N THR A 58 9.57 0.78 -12.88
CA THR A 58 10.11 1.81 -13.78
C THR A 58 10.30 1.29 -15.20
N GLU A 59 10.68 0.03 -15.36
CA GLU A 59 10.76 -0.64 -16.65
C GLU A 59 9.39 -0.77 -17.31
N GLU A 60 8.36 -1.18 -16.55
CA GLU A 60 6.98 -1.30 -17.03
C GLU A 60 6.46 0.03 -17.60
N PHE A 61 6.71 1.13 -16.92
CA PHE A 61 6.27 2.47 -17.35
C PHE A 61 7.26 3.15 -18.31
N MET A 62 8.38 2.53 -18.63
CA MET A 62 9.47 3.12 -19.43
C MET A 62 9.90 4.50 -18.89
N THR A 63 9.92 4.62 -17.57
CA THR A 63 10.27 5.86 -16.84
C THR A 63 11.60 5.68 -16.10
N ARG A 64 12.14 6.76 -15.57
CA ARG A 64 13.35 6.74 -14.75
C ARG A 64 12.99 6.95 -13.29
N LEU A 65 13.75 6.30 -12.41
CA LEU A 65 13.72 6.64 -11.00
C LEU A 65 14.16 8.08 -10.78
N PRO A 66 13.53 8.85 -9.92
CA PRO A 66 14.01 10.15 -9.50
C PRO A 66 15.36 10.00 -8.75
N ALA A 67 16.12 11.09 -8.63
CA ALA A 67 17.40 11.08 -7.92
C ALA A 67 17.27 10.82 -6.40
N ALA A 68 16.06 10.95 -5.86
CA ALA A 68 15.69 10.66 -4.47
C ALA A 68 14.24 10.20 -4.41
N PRO A 69 13.82 9.47 -3.35
CA PRO A 69 12.45 9.02 -3.21
C PRO A 69 11.47 10.19 -3.23
N THR A 70 10.33 10.01 -3.85
CA THR A 70 9.19 10.94 -3.79
C THR A 70 8.03 10.27 -3.11
N TYR A 71 7.23 11.05 -2.38
CA TYR A 71 6.22 10.54 -1.49
C TYR A 71 4.88 11.23 -1.70
N PHE A 72 3.83 10.55 -1.30
CA PHE A 72 2.49 11.12 -1.14
C PHE A 72 1.89 10.71 0.19
N HIS A 73 0.88 11.43 0.61
CA HIS A 73 0.16 11.19 1.86
C HIS A 73 -1.19 10.55 1.58
N LYS A 74 -1.55 9.51 2.32
CA LYS A 74 -2.89 8.92 2.32
C LYS A 74 -3.66 9.42 3.55
N PRO A 75 -4.87 9.97 3.39
CA PRO A 75 -5.74 10.30 4.52
C PRO A 75 -5.96 9.10 5.44
N ILE A 76 -6.14 9.35 6.73
CA ILE A 76 -6.37 8.27 7.72
C ILE A 76 -7.64 7.47 7.41
N THR A 77 -8.65 8.08 6.79
CA THR A 77 -9.88 7.40 6.37
C THR A 77 -9.66 6.38 5.25
N ALA A 78 -8.51 6.43 4.55
CA ALA A 78 -8.13 5.39 3.60
C ALA A 78 -7.73 4.08 4.29
N LEU A 79 -7.33 4.13 5.58
CA LEU A 79 -6.89 2.96 6.34
C LEU A 79 -8.01 1.93 6.44
N ASN A 80 -7.65 0.67 6.20
CA ASN A 80 -8.55 -0.47 6.22
C ASN A 80 -7.83 -1.68 6.84
N SER A 81 -8.51 -2.78 7.06
CA SER A 81 -7.98 -3.95 7.75
C SER A 81 -7.97 -5.22 6.88
N HIS A 82 -7.28 -6.23 7.38
CA HIS A 82 -7.34 -7.59 6.85
C HIS A 82 -8.79 -8.12 6.85
N LYS A 83 -9.20 -8.79 5.78
CA LYS A 83 -10.55 -9.33 5.52
C LYS A 83 -11.67 -8.27 5.36
N ALA A 84 -11.37 -6.98 5.48
CA ALA A 84 -12.36 -5.94 5.22
C ALA A 84 -12.58 -5.69 3.72
N GLY A 85 -13.75 -5.16 3.37
CA GLY A 85 -14.07 -4.78 2.00
C GLY A 85 -13.29 -3.53 1.57
N VAL A 86 -12.74 -3.56 0.36
CA VAL A 86 -12.16 -2.39 -0.32
C VAL A 86 -13.22 -1.86 -1.28
N VAL A 87 -13.64 -0.62 -1.08
CA VAL A 87 -14.74 -0.02 -1.83
C VAL A 87 -14.27 0.57 -3.13
N ARG A 88 -14.72 0.01 -4.25
CA ARG A 88 -14.66 0.70 -5.55
C ARG A 88 -15.90 1.57 -5.70
N PRO A 89 -15.79 2.91 -5.75
CA PRO A 89 -16.95 3.76 -5.91
C PRO A 89 -17.76 3.42 -7.15
N ALA A 90 -19.08 3.37 -7.04
CA ALA A 90 -19.95 3.08 -8.17
C ALA A 90 -19.75 4.11 -9.29
N GLY A 91 -19.57 3.62 -10.53
CA GLY A 91 -19.24 4.44 -11.69
C GLY A 91 -17.73 4.59 -11.96
N CYS A 92 -16.85 4.14 -11.07
CA CYS A 92 -15.40 4.03 -11.31
C CYS A 92 -15.03 2.65 -11.85
N ARG A 93 -13.94 2.59 -12.62
CA ARG A 93 -13.50 1.37 -13.31
C ARG A 93 -12.06 0.99 -13.01
N TRP A 94 -11.21 1.95 -12.72
CA TRP A 94 -9.76 1.81 -12.70
C TRP A 94 -9.20 1.79 -11.28
N LEU A 95 -9.73 0.86 -10.46
CA LEU A 95 -9.19 0.56 -9.12
C LEU A 95 -8.11 -0.50 -9.24
N ASN A 96 -6.85 -0.11 -9.08
CA ASN A 96 -5.70 -1.01 -9.14
C ASN A 96 -5.23 -1.44 -7.75
N TYR A 97 -4.79 -2.71 -7.61
CA TYR A 97 -4.03 -3.19 -6.46
C TYR A 97 -2.56 -2.80 -6.60
N GLU A 98 -1.90 -2.62 -5.48
CA GLU A 98 -0.45 -2.44 -5.35
C GLU A 98 0.01 -3.09 -4.03
N GLY A 99 0.46 -4.37 -4.10
CA GLY A 99 0.94 -5.09 -2.93
C GLY A 99 2.26 -4.50 -2.44
N GLU A 100 2.35 -4.22 -1.13
CA GLU A 100 3.48 -3.55 -0.51
C GLU A 100 3.81 -4.10 0.87
N ILE A 101 5.03 -3.85 1.32
CA ILE A 101 5.41 -4.00 2.71
C ILE A 101 5.24 -2.65 3.41
N VAL A 102 4.70 -2.69 4.62
CA VAL A 102 4.44 -1.49 5.42
C VAL A 102 5.36 -1.47 6.63
N ILE A 103 6.12 -0.40 6.77
CA ILE A 103 6.97 -0.13 7.92
C ILE A 103 6.10 0.50 9.00
N VAL A 104 6.13 -0.04 10.21
CA VAL A 104 5.40 0.47 11.36
C VAL A 104 6.37 1.16 12.30
N ILE A 105 6.18 2.45 12.55
CA ILE A 105 7.02 3.24 13.45
C ILE A 105 6.72 2.88 14.91
N GLY A 106 7.77 2.62 15.68
CA GLY A 106 7.66 2.23 17.09
C GLY A 106 8.08 3.31 18.09
N ARG A 107 8.90 4.26 17.64
CA ARG A 107 9.41 5.35 18.49
C ARG A 107 9.45 6.65 17.72
N THR A 108 9.25 7.77 18.39
CA THR A 108 9.35 9.10 17.76
C THR A 108 10.70 9.26 17.09
N CYS A 109 10.67 9.51 15.78
CA CYS A 109 11.83 9.51 14.90
C CYS A 109 11.95 10.87 14.20
N ARG A 110 13.11 11.49 14.30
CA ARG A 110 13.41 12.77 13.65
C ARG A 110 14.91 12.89 13.42
N ASN A 111 15.31 13.18 12.18
CA ASN A 111 16.69 13.43 11.77
C ASN A 111 17.65 12.29 12.18
N VAL A 112 17.30 11.07 11.79
CA VAL A 112 18.10 9.85 12.04
C VAL A 112 18.81 9.41 10.76
N SER A 113 19.92 8.70 10.91
CA SER A 113 20.60 8.06 9.77
C SER A 113 19.94 6.73 9.38
N PRO A 114 20.13 6.22 8.16
CA PRO A 114 19.66 4.88 7.78
C PRO A 114 20.15 3.77 8.72
N ALA A 115 21.39 3.88 9.22
CA ALA A 115 21.95 2.91 10.16
C ALA A 115 21.24 2.89 11.52
N GLN A 116 20.60 3.99 11.91
CA GLN A 116 19.86 4.12 13.17
C GLN A 116 18.36 3.86 12.99
N ALA A 117 17.84 3.90 11.76
CA ALA A 117 16.39 3.86 11.50
C ALA A 117 15.73 2.60 12.08
N GLY A 118 16.41 1.46 12.06
CA GLY A 118 15.92 0.21 12.64
C GLY A 118 15.51 0.32 14.11
N ASP A 119 16.18 1.15 14.91
CA ASP A 119 15.88 1.35 16.34
C ASP A 119 14.53 2.07 16.58
N TYR A 120 13.94 2.63 15.52
CA TYR A 120 12.68 3.40 15.57
C TYR A 120 11.51 2.65 14.94
N ILE A 121 11.76 1.48 14.35
CA ILE A 121 10.75 0.63 13.72
C ILE A 121 10.21 -0.36 14.76
N ALA A 122 8.90 -0.44 14.92
CA ALA A 122 8.24 -1.46 15.75
C ALA A 122 8.25 -2.83 15.09
N GLY A 123 8.13 -2.85 13.78
CA GLY A 123 8.03 -4.05 12.96
C GLY A 123 7.48 -3.73 11.59
N TYR A 124 7.03 -4.78 10.91
CA TYR A 124 6.56 -4.70 9.53
C TYR A 124 5.20 -5.36 9.40
N SER A 125 4.42 -4.88 8.45
CA SER A 125 3.12 -5.41 8.09
C SER A 125 3.01 -5.52 6.57
N ILE A 126 1.89 -6.02 6.08
CA ILE A 126 1.56 -6.06 4.67
C ILE A 126 0.54 -4.97 4.39
N GLY A 127 0.65 -4.29 3.26
CA GLY A 127 -0.34 -3.32 2.81
C GLY A 127 -0.71 -3.52 1.34
N ASN A 128 -1.76 -2.84 0.93
CA ASN A 128 -2.12 -2.71 -0.46
C ASN A 128 -2.45 -1.24 -0.75
N ASP A 129 -1.59 -0.58 -1.54
CA ASP A 129 -1.75 0.84 -1.86
C ASP A 129 -2.67 1.02 -3.06
N TYR A 130 -3.98 0.70 -2.87
CA TYR A 130 -4.94 0.83 -3.96
C TYR A 130 -4.95 2.21 -4.58
N GLY A 131 -5.05 2.22 -5.92
CA GLY A 131 -5.13 3.44 -6.73
C GLY A 131 -6.42 3.52 -7.54
N LEU A 132 -7.23 4.57 -7.33
CA LEU A 132 -8.43 4.87 -8.10
C LEU A 132 -8.07 5.82 -9.24
N HIS A 133 -7.57 5.24 -10.35
CA HIS A 133 -6.99 6.01 -11.45
C HIS A 133 -7.99 6.83 -12.25
N ASP A 134 -9.29 6.60 -12.08
CA ASP A 134 -10.37 7.41 -12.69
C ASP A 134 -10.23 8.92 -12.42
N PHE A 135 -9.51 9.32 -11.36
CA PHE A 135 -9.24 10.71 -10.99
C PHE A 135 -7.82 11.18 -11.32
N ARG A 136 -7.04 10.40 -12.05
CA ARG A 136 -5.63 10.69 -12.34
C ARG A 136 -5.43 12.06 -12.99
N ASP A 137 -6.25 12.41 -13.95
CA ASP A 137 -6.16 13.68 -14.68
C ASP A 137 -6.33 14.91 -13.78
N THR A 138 -7.14 14.77 -12.73
CA THR A 138 -7.51 15.88 -11.86
C THR A 138 -6.52 16.07 -10.72
N ASP A 139 -6.08 15.01 -10.12
CA ASP A 139 -5.23 15.07 -8.92
C ASP A 139 -3.79 15.43 -9.24
N ALA A 140 -3.36 15.30 -10.49
CA ALA A 140 -1.99 15.58 -10.92
C ALA A 140 -0.94 15.02 -9.91
N GLY A 141 -0.04 15.86 -9.42
CA GLY A 141 0.99 15.44 -8.49
C GLY A 141 0.52 15.17 -7.05
N SER A 142 -0.70 15.57 -6.65
CA SER A 142 -1.17 15.38 -5.29
C SER A 142 -1.59 13.95 -4.97
N MET A 143 -2.09 13.22 -5.95
CA MET A 143 -2.62 11.85 -5.83
C MET A 143 -3.73 11.68 -4.79
N LEU A 144 -4.35 12.77 -4.33
CA LEU A 144 -5.23 12.73 -3.16
C LEU A 144 -6.43 11.80 -3.33
N ARG A 145 -7.21 11.92 -4.42
CA ARG A 145 -8.36 11.03 -4.67
C ARG A 145 -7.91 9.66 -5.17
N VAL A 146 -6.87 9.66 -6.01
CA VAL A 146 -6.31 8.44 -6.58
C VAL A 146 -5.87 7.47 -5.48
N LYS A 147 -5.17 7.96 -4.46
CA LYS A 147 -4.56 7.13 -3.42
C LYS A 147 -5.21 7.25 -2.05
N GLY A 148 -6.04 8.27 -1.84
CA GLY A 148 -6.55 8.64 -0.52
C GLY A 148 -8.05 8.46 -0.33
N SER A 149 -8.78 7.92 -1.29
CA SER A 149 -10.20 7.59 -1.10
C SER A 149 -10.37 6.54 0.01
N ASP A 150 -11.52 6.53 0.66
CA ASP A 150 -11.81 5.65 1.79
C ASP A 150 -11.54 4.18 1.46
N THR A 151 -11.02 3.42 2.42
CA THR A 151 -10.69 1.99 2.36
C THR A 151 -9.50 1.60 1.47
N LEU A 152 -8.84 2.53 0.76
CA LEU A 152 -7.80 2.24 -0.23
C LEU A 152 -6.39 1.99 0.36
N ALA A 153 -6.28 1.83 1.68
CA ALA A 153 -5.03 1.49 2.36
C ALA A 153 -5.23 0.35 3.38
N PRO A 154 -5.67 -0.86 2.97
CA PRO A 154 -5.69 -1.96 3.90
C PRO A 154 -4.27 -2.32 4.35
N VAL A 155 -4.13 -2.54 5.67
CA VAL A 155 -2.89 -2.96 6.33
C VAL A 155 -3.19 -4.11 7.28
N GLY A 156 -2.33 -5.12 7.30
CA GLY A 156 -2.44 -6.27 8.17
C GLY A 156 -1.74 -7.53 7.62
N PRO A 157 -2.05 -8.70 8.18
CA PRO A 157 -3.01 -8.95 9.27
C PRO A 157 -2.52 -8.45 10.63
N GLY A 158 -1.22 -8.33 10.86
CA GLY A 158 -0.61 -7.87 12.09
C GLY A 158 0.73 -7.17 11.86
N VAL A 159 1.41 -6.83 12.94
CA VAL A 159 2.79 -6.34 12.94
C VAL A 159 3.69 -7.48 13.38
N VAL A 160 4.66 -7.82 12.53
CA VAL A 160 5.70 -8.81 12.85
C VAL A 160 6.96 -8.08 13.29
N THR A 161 7.44 -8.40 14.48
CA THR A 161 8.70 -7.87 15.02
C THR A 161 9.87 -8.81 14.70
N ASP A 162 11.09 -8.31 14.82
CA ASP A 162 12.31 -9.10 14.58
C ASP A 162 12.39 -9.75 13.18
N TRP A 163 11.79 -9.10 12.18
CA TRP A 163 11.82 -9.55 10.81
C TRP A 163 12.88 -8.79 9.99
N ASP A 164 13.69 -9.53 9.26
CA ASP A 164 14.68 -8.96 8.34
C ASP A 164 14.04 -8.84 6.95
N PHE A 165 13.90 -7.61 6.47
CA PHE A 165 13.27 -7.31 5.18
C PHE A 165 14.13 -7.67 3.95
N ARG A 166 15.39 -8.00 4.11
CA ARG A 166 16.31 -8.25 2.98
C ARG A 166 15.97 -9.55 2.27
N ASN A 167 15.96 -9.50 0.94
CA ASN A 167 15.71 -10.65 0.04
C ASN A 167 14.44 -11.43 0.39
N LYS A 168 13.34 -10.71 0.66
CA LYS A 168 12.03 -11.30 0.96
C LYS A 168 11.13 -11.28 -0.25
N GLY A 169 10.50 -12.42 -0.52
CA GLY A 169 9.48 -12.53 -1.56
C GLY A 169 8.22 -11.75 -1.23
N ILE A 170 7.66 -11.10 -2.24
CA ILE A 170 6.36 -10.43 -2.20
C ILE A 170 5.55 -10.82 -3.44
N ARG A 171 4.30 -11.25 -3.24
CA ARG A 171 3.38 -11.61 -4.33
C ARG A 171 2.02 -10.98 -4.10
N THR A 172 1.38 -10.58 -5.19
CA THR A 172 -0.04 -10.21 -5.16
C THR A 172 -0.82 -11.17 -6.03
N LEU A 173 -1.87 -11.77 -5.46
CA LEU A 173 -2.77 -12.67 -6.17
C LEU A 173 -4.14 -12.01 -6.32
N VAL A 174 -4.78 -12.26 -7.46
CA VAL A 174 -6.19 -11.90 -7.70
C VAL A 174 -6.93 -13.17 -8.01
N ASN A 175 -7.91 -13.52 -7.20
CA ASN A 175 -8.69 -14.77 -7.29
C ASN A 175 -7.77 -16.00 -7.32
N GLY A 176 -6.74 -16.02 -6.48
CA GLY A 176 -5.77 -17.10 -6.37
C GLY A 176 -4.73 -17.16 -7.51
N VAL A 177 -4.75 -16.23 -8.47
CA VAL A 177 -3.78 -16.16 -9.56
C VAL A 177 -2.75 -15.09 -9.29
N ALA A 178 -1.46 -15.47 -9.21
CA ALA A 178 -0.38 -14.52 -9.01
C ALA A 178 -0.30 -13.50 -10.16
N LYS A 179 -0.28 -12.22 -9.82
CA LYS A 179 -0.21 -11.08 -10.74
C LYS A 179 1.07 -10.27 -10.56
N GLN A 180 1.53 -10.10 -9.32
CA GLN A 180 2.82 -9.55 -9.00
C GLN A 180 3.64 -10.66 -8.31
N ASP A 181 4.91 -10.78 -8.66
CA ASP A 181 5.86 -11.70 -8.04
C ASP A 181 7.26 -11.07 -8.10
N SER A 182 7.82 -10.73 -6.95
CA SER A 182 9.05 -9.96 -6.86
C SER A 182 9.72 -10.19 -5.50
N THR A 183 10.78 -9.46 -5.26
CA THR A 183 11.54 -9.51 -4.00
C THR A 183 11.99 -8.12 -3.57
N THR A 184 12.15 -7.92 -2.26
CA THR A 184 12.69 -6.67 -1.70
C THR A 184 14.12 -6.35 -2.17
N ALA A 185 14.83 -7.32 -2.77
CA ALA A 185 16.13 -7.06 -3.39
C ALA A 185 16.05 -6.14 -4.64
N GLU A 186 14.85 -5.99 -5.24
CA GLU A 186 14.61 -5.11 -6.38
C GLU A 186 14.27 -3.67 -5.98
N MET A 187 14.20 -3.38 -4.68
CA MET A 187 13.95 -2.03 -4.18
C MET A 187 15.17 -1.14 -4.41
N GLU A 188 14.96 0.06 -4.95
CA GLU A 188 16.02 1.06 -5.12
C GLU A 188 16.46 1.67 -3.78
N TRP A 189 15.49 1.98 -2.93
CA TRP A 189 15.75 2.48 -1.57
C TRP A 189 15.21 1.49 -0.55
N ASP A 190 16.08 1.03 0.34
CA ASP A 190 15.66 0.11 1.39
C ASP A 190 14.77 0.81 2.45
N MET A 191 14.13 0.01 3.27
CA MET A 191 13.15 0.50 4.24
C MET A 191 13.76 1.40 5.32
N HIS A 192 15.01 1.19 5.70
CA HIS A 192 15.72 2.05 6.65
C HIS A 192 16.06 3.40 6.01
N TYR A 193 16.43 3.40 4.74
CA TYR A 193 16.66 4.63 3.99
C TYR A 193 15.38 5.47 3.89
N LEU A 194 14.22 4.86 3.55
CA LEU A 194 12.94 5.55 3.45
C LEU A 194 12.56 6.22 4.79
N VAL A 195 12.69 5.51 5.91
CA VAL A 195 12.45 6.08 7.25
C VAL A 195 13.38 7.27 7.52
N ALA A 196 14.67 7.11 7.26
CA ALA A 196 15.65 8.15 7.50
C ALA A 196 15.41 9.40 6.63
N ASP A 197 15.08 9.20 5.36
CA ASP A 197 14.84 10.30 4.42
C ASP A 197 13.60 11.13 4.81
N ILE A 198 12.47 10.49 5.09
CA ILE A 198 11.26 11.18 5.57
C ILE A 198 11.54 11.88 6.90
N ALA A 199 12.21 11.21 7.84
CA ALA A 199 12.51 11.74 9.17
C ALA A 199 13.43 12.97 9.15
N ARG A 200 14.09 13.30 8.04
CA ARG A 200 14.88 14.55 7.91
C ARG A 200 14.02 15.79 8.11
N THR A 201 12.78 15.76 7.63
CA THR A 201 11.89 16.93 7.62
C THR A 201 10.56 16.71 8.32
N ILE A 202 10.08 15.46 8.41
CA ILE A 202 8.79 15.09 9.00
C ILE A 202 9.03 14.23 10.22
N THR A 203 8.54 14.65 11.37
CA THR A 203 8.58 13.81 12.58
C THR A 203 7.62 12.63 12.42
N LEU A 204 8.15 11.41 12.54
CA LEU A 204 7.37 10.19 12.59
C LEU A 204 7.12 9.85 14.08
N VAL A 205 5.93 9.35 14.39
CA VAL A 205 5.54 8.98 15.76
C VAL A 205 5.08 7.52 15.82
N PRO A 206 5.05 6.89 17.00
CA PRO A 206 4.61 5.50 17.13
C PRO A 206 3.25 5.27 16.47
N GLY A 207 3.15 4.19 15.71
CA GLY A 207 1.96 3.81 14.96
C GLY A 207 1.87 4.36 13.53
N ASP A 208 2.68 5.37 13.16
CA ASP A 208 2.72 5.87 11.78
C ASP A 208 3.15 4.77 10.80
N LEU A 209 2.59 4.83 9.58
CA LEU A 209 2.76 3.82 8.55
C LEU A 209 3.47 4.39 7.33
N LEU A 210 4.50 3.66 6.84
CA LEU A 210 5.20 3.97 5.61
C LEU A 210 5.07 2.79 4.65
N PHE A 211 4.43 3.01 3.51
CA PHE A 211 4.35 2.06 2.41
C PHE A 211 5.61 2.14 1.56
N SER A 212 6.20 0.98 1.26
CA SER A 212 7.56 0.87 0.72
C SER A 212 7.66 0.79 -0.80
N GLY A 213 6.52 0.87 -1.50
CA GLY A 213 6.44 0.73 -2.95
C GLY A 213 6.07 -0.68 -3.42
N THR A 214 5.54 -0.75 -4.63
CA THR A 214 5.04 -1.97 -5.28
C THR A 214 5.85 -2.36 -6.51
N PRO A 215 6.02 -3.65 -6.83
CA PRO A 215 6.59 -4.10 -8.10
C PRO A 215 5.65 -3.88 -9.29
N ALA A 216 6.11 -4.19 -10.50
CA ALA A 216 5.33 -4.15 -11.74
C ALA A 216 4.03 -4.99 -11.68
N PHE A 217 3.15 -4.78 -12.68
CA PHE A 217 1.91 -5.53 -12.92
C PHE A 217 0.76 -5.24 -11.94
N SER A 218 0.69 -3.99 -11.41
CA SER A 218 -0.55 -3.46 -10.85
C SER A 218 -1.60 -3.35 -11.95
N ARG A 219 -2.80 -3.92 -11.73
CA ARG A 219 -3.88 -3.96 -12.72
C ARG A 219 -5.24 -3.70 -12.05
N PRO A 220 -6.25 -3.28 -12.84
CA PRO A 220 -7.58 -3.05 -12.31
C PRO A 220 -8.24 -4.31 -11.76
N VAL A 221 -9.00 -4.14 -10.68
CA VAL A 221 -9.85 -5.17 -10.08
C VAL A 221 -11.31 -4.72 -10.06
N GLN A 222 -12.21 -5.68 -9.90
CA GLN A 222 -13.65 -5.47 -9.97
C GLN A 222 -14.34 -5.93 -8.69
N PRO A 223 -15.53 -5.41 -8.36
CA PRO A 223 -16.34 -5.94 -7.28
C PRO A 223 -16.56 -7.45 -7.44
N GLY A 224 -16.36 -8.19 -6.35
CA GLY A 224 -16.35 -9.64 -6.30
C GLY A 224 -14.95 -10.26 -6.35
N ASP A 225 -13.92 -9.52 -6.77
CA ASP A 225 -12.55 -10.03 -6.74
C ASP A 225 -12.02 -10.14 -5.30
N ILE A 226 -11.19 -11.15 -5.08
CA ILE A 226 -10.39 -11.33 -3.87
C ILE A 226 -8.94 -10.98 -4.21
N VAL A 227 -8.36 -10.08 -3.45
CA VAL A 227 -6.95 -9.68 -3.61
C VAL A 227 -6.19 -10.10 -2.37
N GLU A 228 -5.10 -10.83 -2.58
CA GLU A 228 -4.22 -11.31 -1.53
C GLU A 228 -2.80 -10.79 -1.78
N VAL A 229 -2.19 -10.23 -0.74
CA VAL A 229 -0.77 -9.86 -0.76
C VAL A 229 -0.04 -10.76 0.20
N GLU A 230 0.86 -11.57 -0.33
CA GLU A 230 1.69 -12.50 0.44
C GLU A 230 3.11 -11.94 0.57
N VAL A 231 3.64 -11.92 1.77
CA VAL A 231 5.04 -11.55 2.05
C VAL A 231 5.69 -12.62 2.90
N GLU A 232 6.84 -13.09 2.44
CA GLU A 232 7.63 -14.12 3.13
C GLU A 232 7.94 -13.71 4.58
N GLY A 233 7.41 -14.47 5.53
CA GLY A 233 7.59 -14.26 6.97
C GLY A 233 6.63 -13.26 7.61
N LEU A 234 5.80 -12.54 6.83
CA LEU A 234 4.74 -11.68 7.37
C LEU A 234 3.33 -12.31 7.24
N GLY A 235 3.15 -13.26 6.32
CA GLY A 235 1.86 -13.92 6.08
C GLY A 235 1.12 -13.35 4.89
N THR A 236 -0.22 -13.23 4.98
CA THR A 236 -1.09 -12.84 3.88
C THR A 236 -2.11 -11.80 4.32
N LEU A 237 -2.18 -10.69 3.62
CA LEU A 237 -3.25 -9.70 3.69
C LEU A 237 -4.30 -10.05 2.64
N THR A 238 -5.55 -10.28 3.04
CA THR A 238 -6.65 -10.61 2.13
C THR A 238 -7.74 -9.54 2.20
N ASN A 239 -8.22 -9.09 1.05
CA ASN A 239 -9.35 -8.17 0.96
C ASN A 239 -10.32 -8.57 -0.15
N HIS A 240 -11.61 -8.23 0.01
CA HIS A 240 -12.64 -8.38 -1.00
C HIS A 240 -12.93 -7.01 -1.62
N ILE A 241 -13.00 -6.96 -2.94
CA ILE A 241 -13.43 -5.74 -3.63
C ILE A 241 -14.95 -5.68 -3.61
N VAL A 242 -15.49 -4.57 -3.13
CA VAL A 242 -16.94 -4.34 -3.06
C VAL A 242 -17.32 -3.08 -3.84
N GLU A 243 -18.52 -3.08 -4.43
CA GLU A 243 -19.02 -1.89 -5.09
C GLU A 243 -19.54 -0.90 -4.04
N GLY A 244 -19.24 0.39 -4.25
CA GLY A 244 -19.76 1.46 -3.42
C GLY A 244 -21.29 1.50 -3.47
N PRO A 245 -21.97 1.69 -2.34
CA PRO A 245 -23.44 1.63 -2.27
C PRO A 245 -24.13 2.79 -3.00
N THR A 246 -23.40 3.86 -3.27
CA THR A 246 -23.92 5.05 -3.96
C THR A 246 -22.95 5.51 -5.05
N PRO A 247 -23.45 5.95 -6.21
CA PRO A 247 -22.59 6.53 -7.24
C PRO A 247 -21.97 7.85 -6.78
N ILE A 248 -20.83 8.18 -7.36
CA ILE A 248 -20.21 9.49 -7.18
C ILE A 248 -21.17 10.57 -7.69
N ARG A 249 -21.27 11.67 -6.94
CA ARG A 249 -22.07 12.84 -7.34
C ARG A 249 -21.55 13.43 -8.65
N THR A 250 -22.46 13.65 -9.61
CA THR A 250 -22.13 14.18 -10.94
C THR A 250 -22.35 15.68 -11.08
N ASP A 251 -22.94 16.29 -10.06
CA ASP A 251 -23.29 17.72 -10.03
C ASP A 251 -22.23 18.60 -9.36
N VAL A 252 -21.12 18.01 -8.88
CA VAL A 252 -20.04 18.72 -8.18
C VAL A 252 -18.68 18.04 -8.39
N GLY A 253 -17.65 18.86 -8.55
CA GLY A 253 -16.26 18.41 -8.63
C GLY A 253 -15.88 17.69 -9.92
N ALA A 254 -14.66 17.21 -9.96
CA ALA A 254 -14.16 16.42 -11.08
C ALA A 254 -14.85 15.07 -11.15
N GLN A 255 -15.15 14.64 -12.36
CA GLN A 255 -15.79 13.37 -12.63
C GLN A 255 -14.73 12.30 -12.97
N PRO A 256 -15.05 11.00 -12.76
CA PRO A 256 -14.23 9.91 -13.27
C PRO A 256 -14.01 10.05 -14.78
N THR A 257 -12.79 9.77 -15.25
CA THR A 257 -12.40 9.87 -16.66
C THR A 257 -11.80 8.56 -17.18
N GLU A 258 -11.78 8.43 -18.51
CA GLU A 258 -11.12 7.34 -19.22
C GLU A 258 -10.13 7.92 -20.26
N SER A 259 -9.38 8.93 -19.86
CA SER A 259 -8.35 9.52 -20.71
C SER A 259 -7.22 8.52 -21.00
N GLU A 260 -6.39 8.86 -21.98
CA GLU A 260 -5.20 8.07 -22.30
C GLU A 260 -4.29 7.92 -21.07
N GLU A 261 -4.12 8.97 -20.27
CA GLU A 261 -3.30 8.92 -19.05
C GLU A 261 -3.88 7.99 -17.98
N VAL A 262 -5.20 8.02 -17.78
CA VAL A 262 -5.91 7.10 -16.88
C VAL A 262 -5.71 5.66 -17.30
N VAL A 263 -6.02 5.34 -18.56
CA VAL A 263 -6.00 3.97 -19.06
C VAL A 263 -4.57 3.43 -19.12
N SER A 264 -3.60 4.22 -19.60
CA SER A 264 -2.20 3.81 -19.64
C SER A 264 -1.60 3.57 -18.25
N THR A 265 -1.97 4.40 -17.27
CA THR A 265 -1.53 4.19 -15.89
C THR A 265 -2.17 2.93 -15.29
N ALA A 266 -3.46 2.68 -15.54
CA ALA A 266 -4.16 1.52 -15.01
C ALA A 266 -3.70 0.20 -15.64
N LEU A 267 -3.36 0.17 -16.90
CA LEU A 267 -2.97 -1.04 -17.64
C LEU A 267 -1.45 -1.24 -17.78
N GLY A 268 -0.66 -0.22 -17.45
CA GLY A 268 0.80 -0.28 -17.51
C GLY A 268 1.31 -0.60 -18.92
N GLY A 269 2.38 -1.42 -19.00
CA GLY A 269 3.05 -1.74 -20.25
C GLY A 269 2.23 -2.54 -21.27
N ASP A 270 1.08 -3.10 -20.87
CA ASP A 270 0.21 -3.92 -21.74
C ASP A 270 -0.85 -3.10 -22.48
N TRP A 271 -0.77 -1.77 -22.34
CA TRP A 271 -1.79 -0.90 -22.90
C TRP A 271 -1.57 -0.51 -24.36
N GLU A 272 -2.65 -0.57 -25.13
CA GLU A 272 -2.72 -0.06 -26.51
C GLU A 272 -3.90 0.91 -26.63
N TYR A 273 -3.64 2.17 -26.96
CA TYR A 273 -4.67 3.16 -27.23
C TYR A 273 -4.93 3.27 -28.73
N ARG A 274 -6.15 2.92 -29.18
CA ARG A 274 -6.55 2.92 -30.58
C ARG A 274 -5.58 2.15 -31.49
N GLY A 275 -5.01 1.06 -31.00
CA GLY A 275 -4.03 0.24 -31.72
C GLY A 275 -2.61 0.82 -31.75
N ILE A 276 -2.34 1.85 -30.98
CA ILE A 276 -1.00 2.46 -30.84
C ILE A 276 -0.55 2.25 -29.40
N ARG A 277 0.54 1.51 -29.22
CA ARG A 277 1.21 1.42 -27.91
C ARG A 277 1.97 2.71 -27.66
N THR A 278 1.56 3.47 -26.66
CA THR A 278 2.23 4.69 -26.23
C THR A 278 2.89 4.48 -24.89
N PRO A 279 4.15 4.87 -24.70
CA PRO A 279 4.76 4.90 -23.38
C PRO A 279 3.97 5.80 -22.44
N SER A 280 3.87 5.43 -21.16
CA SER A 280 3.37 6.35 -20.15
C SER A 280 4.22 7.61 -20.14
N LYS A 281 3.61 8.77 -19.91
CA LYS A 281 4.35 10.02 -19.74
C LYS A 281 5.33 9.86 -18.59
N ASP A 282 6.49 10.46 -18.76
CA ASP A 282 7.48 10.55 -17.70
C ASP A 282 6.84 11.25 -16.49
N LEU A 283 6.57 10.51 -15.42
CA LEU A 283 5.94 11.05 -14.20
C LEU A 283 6.86 12.07 -13.51
N TYR A 284 8.13 12.07 -13.87
CA TYR A 284 9.15 12.96 -13.33
C TYR A 284 9.96 13.56 -14.48
N PRO A 285 9.67 14.81 -14.90
CA PRO A 285 10.50 15.47 -15.89
C PRO A 285 11.94 15.47 -15.39
N SER A 286 12.84 14.98 -16.23
CA SER A 286 14.27 14.98 -15.92
C SER A 286 14.72 16.43 -15.72
N THR A 287 15.02 16.83 -14.51
CA THR A 287 15.61 18.14 -14.18
C THR A 287 17.11 18.17 -14.40
N VAL A 288 17.67 17.16 -15.06
CA VAL A 288 19.10 17.11 -15.38
C VAL A 288 19.26 17.41 -16.87
N GLU A 289 19.38 18.68 -17.22
CA GLU A 289 20.14 19.06 -18.42
C GLU A 289 21.57 18.54 -18.22
N GLU A 290 21.98 17.63 -19.07
CA GLU A 290 23.39 17.24 -19.15
C GLU A 290 24.23 18.53 -19.44
N LYS A 291 25.02 18.94 -18.45
CA LYS A 291 26.07 19.93 -18.61
C LYS A 291 27.39 19.25 -18.94
#